data_72df193e3a8a65c3e28e3c99947acfb8
#
_entry.id   72df193e3a8a65c3e28e3c99947acfb8
#
_cell.length_a   1.000
_cell.length_b   1.000
_cell.length_c   1.000
_cell.angle_alpha   90.00
_cell.angle_beta   90.00
_cell.angle_gamma   90.00
#
_symmetry.space_group_name_H-M   'P 1'
#
loop_
_entity.id
_entity.type
_entity.pdbx_description
1 polymer ?
#
loop_
_entity_poly.entity_id
_entity_poly.type
_entity_poly.pdbx_seq_one_letter_code
_entity_poly.pdbx_strand_id
1 'polypeptide(L)'
;MRLGEILLKRELVTAATISEALERQKTNGGRLGVNLIALGYLTEEQLSSVIHGAPATPNGMSATGISARNLLSLLLKFMSVEGCETVLDLANRIKLPRLVAQQLFDEATQQKLVQAIGASSSLGLSIRYALTEVGRNAAKEAFDQNLYLGPAPVSLPAYAEQIEVQRLANELLDADTLRRGFDGLVVPENYLRKLLPAVRAGRSLLLFGPPGNGKTTLATRVAKIFKDTVYIPYAIEVAGQIIKVFDPTLHKLREPEE
;
A
#
# COMPACT_ATOMS: atom_id res chain seq x y z
N MET A 1 -13.72 3.11 0.32
CA MET A 1 -13.79 4.16 -0.75
C MET A 1 -13.89 3.46 -2.08
N ARG A 2 -14.76 3.89 -3.01
CA ARG A 2 -14.90 3.23 -4.32
C ARG A 2 -13.96 3.88 -5.33
N LEU A 3 -13.59 3.18 -6.41
CA LEU A 3 -12.71 3.71 -7.47
C LEU A 3 -13.12 5.12 -7.94
N GLY A 4 -14.42 5.37 -8.10
CA GLY A 4 -14.93 6.69 -8.50
C GLY A 4 -14.58 7.80 -7.50
N GLU A 5 -14.64 7.54 -6.20
CA GLU A 5 -14.28 8.50 -5.15
C GLU A 5 -12.76 8.80 -5.15
N ILE A 6 -11.95 7.79 -5.46
CA ILE A 6 -10.49 7.93 -5.58
C ILE A 6 -10.13 8.79 -6.79
N LEU A 7 -10.77 8.55 -7.93
CA LEU A 7 -10.59 9.34 -9.15
C LEU A 7 -11.00 10.80 -8.96
N LEU A 8 -12.10 11.04 -8.22
CA LEU A 8 -12.53 12.40 -7.82
C LEU A 8 -11.50 13.08 -6.93
N LYS A 9 -11.02 12.40 -5.90
CA LYS A 9 -10.01 12.91 -4.97
C LYS A 9 -8.69 13.27 -5.66
N ARG A 10 -8.35 12.55 -6.75
CA ARG A 10 -7.17 12.82 -7.58
C ARG A 10 -7.45 13.82 -8.72
N GLU A 11 -8.65 14.40 -8.77
CA GLU A 11 -9.08 15.40 -9.78
C GLU A 11 -8.96 14.91 -11.23
N LEU A 12 -8.96 13.59 -11.44
CA LEU A 12 -8.88 12.99 -12.78
C LEU A 12 -10.22 12.97 -13.50
N VAL A 13 -11.31 13.03 -12.75
CA VAL A 13 -12.69 13.03 -13.26
C VAL A 13 -13.57 13.94 -12.41
N THR A 14 -14.75 14.29 -12.91
CA THR A 14 -15.76 15.05 -12.17
C THR A 14 -16.93 14.17 -11.73
N ALA A 15 -17.76 14.65 -10.81
CA ALA A 15 -18.95 13.91 -10.37
C ALA A 15 -19.92 13.67 -11.54
N ALA A 16 -20.01 14.63 -12.49
CA ALA A 16 -20.84 14.51 -13.68
C ALA A 16 -20.36 13.37 -14.60
N THR A 17 -19.05 13.29 -14.86
CA THR A 17 -18.48 12.23 -15.73
C THR A 17 -18.60 10.83 -15.09
N ILE A 18 -18.51 10.74 -13.75
CA ILE A 18 -18.79 9.47 -13.05
C ILE A 18 -20.24 9.06 -13.19
N SER A 19 -21.20 10.00 -13.05
CA SER A 19 -22.62 9.70 -13.19
C SER A 19 -22.93 9.18 -14.59
N GLU A 20 -22.38 9.79 -15.63
CA GLU A 20 -22.55 9.35 -17.01
C GLU A 20 -21.93 7.97 -17.25
N ALA A 21 -20.74 7.71 -16.71
CA ALA A 21 -20.12 6.39 -16.81
C ALA A 21 -20.91 5.30 -16.06
N LEU A 22 -21.56 5.64 -14.94
CA LEU A 22 -22.45 4.73 -14.23
C LEU A 22 -23.74 4.44 -15.00
N GLU A 23 -24.34 5.43 -15.68
CA GLU A 23 -25.49 5.21 -16.58
C GLU A 23 -25.10 4.31 -17.75
N ARG A 24 -23.96 4.57 -18.40
CA ARG A 24 -23.43 3.67 -19.43
C ARG A 24 -23.18 2.26 -18.89
N GLN A 25 -22.68 2.13 -17.66
CA GLN A 25 -22.46 0.83 -17.02
C GLN A 25 -23.77 0.04 -16.83
N LYS A 26 -24.87 0.70 -16.49
CA LYS A 26 -26.18 0.05 -16.36
C LYS A 26 -26.67 -0.52 -17.70
N THR A 27 -26.41 0.18 -18.82
CA THR A 27 -26.88 -0.20 -20.16
C THR A 27 -25.95 -1.21 -20.82
N ASN A 28 -24.65 -0.97 -20.80
CA ASN A 28 -23.64 -1.72 -21.56
C ASN A 28 -22.88 -2.72 -20.69
N GLY A 29 -23.10 -2.70 -19.36
CA GLY A 29 -22.31 -3.50 -18.42
C GLY A 29 -20.87 -2.99 -18.28
N GLY A 30 -19.98 -3.88 -17.84
CA GLY A 30 -18.56 -3.56 -17.68
C GLY A 30 -18.24 -2.87 -16.36
N ARG A 31 -17.03 -2.35 -16.24
CA ARG A 31 -16.51 -1.68 -15.03
C ARG A 31 -16.49 -0.17 -15.20
N LEU A 32 -16.56 0.57 -14.10
CA LEU A 32 -16.55 2.03 -14.11
C LEU A 32 -15.34 2.59 -14.89
N GLY A 33 -14.13 2.09 -14.61
CA GLY A 33 -12.91 2.55 -15.29
C GLY A 33 -12.96 2.33 -16.81
N VAL A 34 -13.46 1.16 -17.26
CA VAL A 34 -13.64 0.86 -18.69
C VAL A 34 -14.66 1.80 -19.34
N ASN A 35 -15.76 2.09 -18.64
CA ASN A 35 -16.78 3.00 -19.14
C ASN A 35 -16.27 4.44 -19.20
N LEU A 36 -15.46 4.89 -18.24
CA LEU A 36 -14.81 6.20 -18.28
C LEU A 36 -13.84 6.34 -19.46
N ILE A 37 -13.05 5.28 -19.75
CA ILE A 37 -12.17 5.25 -20.93
C ILE A 37 -13.00 5.29 -22.22
N ALA A 38 -14.05 4.48 -22.32
CA ALA A 38 -14.90 4.41 -23.50
C ALA A 38 -15.65 5.73 -23.79
N LEU A 39 -15.89 6.56 -22.76
CA LEU A 39 -16.44 7.90 -22.88
C LEU A 39 -15.37 8.99 -23.14
N GLY A 40 -14.08 8.62 -23.13
CA GLY A 40 -12.97 9.55 -23.34
C GLY A 40 -12.63 10.43 -22.14
N TYR A 41 -13.18 10.16 -20.95
CA TYR A 41 -12.92 10.92 -19.72
C TYR A 41 -11.64 10.51 -19.01
N LEU A 42 -11.09 9.34 -19.35
CA LEU A 42 -9.87 8.79 -18.75
C LEU A 42 -9.10 8.01 -19.82
N THR A 43 -7.77 8.07 -19.77
CA THR A 43 -6.92 7.20 -20.59
C THR A 43 -6.60 5.89 -19.85
N GLU A 44 -6.19 4.84 -20.60
CA GLU A 44 -5.73 3.58 -20.00
C GLU A 44 -4.50 3.81 -19.11
N GLU A 45 -3.59 4.69 -19.52
CA GLU A 45 -2.38 5.05 -18.76
C GLU A 45 -2.75 5.73 -17.44
N GLN A 46 -3.68 6.69 -17.47
CA GLN A 46 -4.17 7.37 -16.26
C GLN A 46 -4.82 6.37 -15.29
N LEU A 47 -5.70 5.49 -15.78
CA LEU A 47 -6.31 4.46 -14.95
C LEU A 47 -5.27 3.50 -14.38
N SER A 48 -4.32 3.04 -15.21
CA SER A 48 -3.23 2.17 -14.79
C SER A 48 -2.36 2.83 -13.72
N SER A 49 -2.03 4.12 -13.87
CA SER A 49 -1.25 4.85 -12.87
C SER A 49 -1.96 4.99 -11.53
N VAL A 50 -3.30 5.05 -11.54
CA VAL A 50 -4.10 5.05 -10.30
C VAL A 50 -4.10 3.67 -9.64
N ILE A 51 -4.32 2.62 -10.42
CA ILE A 51 -4.45 1.24 -9.90
C ILE A 51 -3.10 0.70 -9.43
N HIS A 52 -2.03 0.98 -10.15
CA HIS A 52 -0.69 0.44 -9.89
C HIS A 52 0.30 1.48 -9.35
N GLY A 53 -0.16 2.72 -9.14
CA GLY A 53 0.67 3.81 -8.62
C GLY A 53 1.06 3.63 -7.15
N ALA A 54 2.23 4.12 -6.78
CA ALA A 54 2.67 4.15 -5.40
C ALA A 54 1.71 4.99 -4.52
N PRO A 55 1.47 4.59 -3.27
CA PRO A 55 0.76 5.43 -2.31
C PRO A 55 1.44 6.80 -2.14
N ALA A 56 0.63 7.83 -1.89
CA ALA A 56 1.16 9.17 -1.69
C ALA A 56 2.07 9.22 -0.45
N THR A 57 3.22 9.87 -0.61
CA THR A 57 4.17 10.09 0.49
C THR A 57 3.61 11.16 1.44
N PRO A 58 3.55 10.93 2.76
CA PRO A 58 3.05 11.92 3.70
C PRO A 58 3.99 13.13 3.77
N ASN A 59 3.41 14.33 3.73
CA ASN A 59 4.14 15.60 3.78
C ASN A 59 4.26 16.17 5.21
N GLY A 60 3.96 15.39 6.24
CA GLY A 60 4.08 15.75 7.65
C GLY A 60 3.54 14.65 8.56
N MET A 61 3.77 14.77 9.86
CA MET A 61 3.38 13.78 10.86
C MET A 61 1.85 13.57 10.87
N SER A 62 1.05 14.63 10.82
CA SER A 62 -0.42 14.55 10.76
C SER A 62 -0.94 13.89 9.48
N ALA A 63 -0.22 14.03 8.36
CA ALA A 63 -0.60 13.44 7.09
C ALA A 63 -0.38 11.91 7.04
N THR A 64 0.36 11.33 8.01
CA THR A 64 0.50 9.88 8.12
C THR A 64 -0.80 9.19 8.54
N GLY A 65 -1.70 9.92 9.20
CA GLY A 65 -2.92 9.37 9.80
C GLY A 65 -2.65 8.42 10.97
N ILE A 66 -1.41 8.38 11.48
CA ILE A 66 -0.99 7.56 12.64
C ILE A 66 -1.03 8.43 13.89
N SER A 67 -1.39 7.83 15.03
CA SER A 67 -1.35 8.54 16.30
C SER A 67 0.07 9.02 16.63
N ALA A 68 0.20 10.28 17.08
CA ALA A 68 1.48 10.85 17.51
C ALA A 68 2.16 9.96 18.58
N ARG A 69 1.36 9.37 19.46
CA ARG A 69 1.82 8.43 20.49
C ARG A 69 2.55 7.22 19.88
N ASN A 70 1.98 6.58 18.87
CA ASN A 70 2.59 5.41 18.24
C ASN A 70 3.86 5.77 17.47
N LEU A 71 3.88 6.92 16.79
CA LEU A 71 5.08 7.38 16.11
C LEU A 71 6.20 7.73 17.10
N LEU A 72 5.89 8.42 18.19
CA LEU A 72 6.87 8.70 19.27
C LEU A 72 7.34 7.41 19.93
N SER A 73 6.47 6.45 20.18
CA SER A 73 6.84 5.13 20.70
C SER A 73 7.84 4.42 19.80
N LEU A 74 7.68 4.48 18.48
CA LEU A 74 8.65 3.92 17.53
C LEU A 74 9.99 4.64 17.60
N LEU A 75 10.01 5.98 17.62
CA LEU A 75 11.23 6.77 17.80
C LEU A 75 12.00 6.30 19.05
N LEU A 76 11.32 6.28 20.21
CA LEU A 76 11.94 5.93 21.49
C LEU A 76 12.48 4.49 21.51
N LYS A 77 11.74 3.56 20.91
CA LYS A 77 12.17 2.16 20.76
C LYS A 77 13.42 2.04 19.89
N PHE A 78 13.46 2.71 18.73
CA PHE A 78 14.64 2.71 17.85
C PHE A 78 15.85 3.34 18.52
N MET A 79 15.68 4.44 19.25
CA MET A 79 16.77 5.04 20.03
C MET A 79 17.26 4.12 21.13
N SER A 80 16.36 3.41 21.81
CA SER A 80 16.72 2.53 22.95
C SER A 80 17.43 1.24 22.53
N VAL A 81 17.03 0.62 21.41
CA VAL A 81 17.52 -0.71 21.00
C VAL A 81 18.59 -0.63 19.94
N GLU A 82 18.40 0.24 18.93
CA GLU A 82 19.28 0.31 17.77
C GLU A 82 20.23 1.50 17.80
N GLY A 83 20.17 2.33 18.86
CA GLY A 83 21.03 3.51 18.99
C GLY A 83 20.79 4.55 17.90
N CYS A 84 19.55 4.69 17.43
CA CYS A 84 19.17 5.65 16.40
C CYS A 84 19.28 7.08 16.97
N GLU A 85 20.29 7.85 16.56
CA GLU A 85 20.62 9.15 17.16
C GLU A 85 20.31 10.32 16.22
N THR A 86 20.11 10.08 14.93
CA THR A 86 19.92 11.15 13.94
C THR A 86 18.58 11.07 13.24
N VAL A 87 18.13 12.20 12.70
CA VAL A 87 16.91 12.28 11.89
C VAL A 87 16.97 11.36 10.68
N LEU A 88 18.13 11.25 10.05
CA LEU A 88 18.31 10.41 8.87
C LEU A 88 18.21 8.91 9.24
N ASP A 89 18.85 8.51 10.36
CA ASP A 89 18.77 7.12 10.82
C ASP A 89 17.31 6.73 11.09
N LEU A 90 16.58 7.60 11.81
CA LEU A 90 15.16 7.36 12.08
C LEU A 90 14.36 7.25 10.78
N ALA A 91 14.49 8.22 9.86
CA ALA A 91 13.77 8.23 8.59
C ALA A 91 13.97 6.93 7.81
N ASN A 92 15.21 6.42 7.78
CA ASN A 92 15.56 5.16 7.13
C ASN A 92 14.93 3.93 7.81
N ARG A 93 14.84 3.94 9.15
CA ARG A 93 14.27 2.83 9.93
C ARG A 93 12.75 2.78 9.84
N ILE A 94 12.10 3.92 10.07
CA ILE A 94 10.63 3.98 10.03
C ILE A 94 10.06 4.07 8.62
N LYS A 95 10.92 4.22 7.58
CA LYS A 95 10.53 4.37 6.17
C LYS A 95 9.54 5.53 5.93
N LEU A 96 9.75 6.64 6.64
CA LEU A 96 9.02 7.88 6.45
C LEU A 96 9.95 9.00 5.98
N PRO A 97 9.40 10.05 5.35
CA PRO A 97 10.19 11.20 4.91
C PRO A 97 10.98 11.83 6.06
N ARG A 98 12.15 12.38 5.72
CA ARG A 98 13.02 13.10 6.68
C ARG A 98 12.27 14.20 7.43
N LEU A 99 11.33 14.89 6.77
CA LEU A 99 10.50 15.91 7.39
C LEU A 99 9.68 15.37 8.57
N VAL A 100 9.07 14.19 8.40
CA VAL A 100 8.29 13.53 9.45
C VAL A 100 9.21 13.10 10.60
N ALA A 101 10.37 12.52 10.29
CA ALA A 101 11.36 12.15 11.31
C ALA A 101 11.87 13.37 12.09
N GLN A 102 12.08 14.52 11.43
CA GLN A 102 12.44 15.78 12.10
C GLN A 102 11.33 16.23 13.05
N GLN A 103 10.08 16.26 12.60
CA GLN A 103 8.94 16.60 13.44
C GLN A 103 8.81 15.71 14.68
N LEU A 104 9.13 14.42 14.55
CA LEU A 104 9.13 13.48 15.68
C LEU A 104 10.23 13.82 16.71
N PHE A 105 11.44 14.16 16.27
CA PHE A 105 12.49 14.62 17.17
C PHE A 105 12.16 15.94 17.83
N ASP A 106 11.54 16.88 17.11
CA ASP A 106 11.11 18.17 17.65
C ASP A 106 10.06 17.96 18.73
N GLU A 107 9.06 17.14 18.47
CA GLU A 107 7.99 16.78 19.43
C GLU A 107 8.58 16.06 20.66
N ALA A 108 9.47 15.08 20.45
CA ALA A 108 10.13 14.35 21.54
C ALA A 108 11.03 15.28 22.39
N THR A 109 11.65 16.28 21.79
CA THR A 109 12.45 17.28 22.49
C THR A 109 11.54 18.18 23.31
N GLN A 110 10.43 18.63 22.77
CA GLN A 110 9.43 19.45 23.46
C GLN A 110 8.85 18.73 24.68
N GLN A 111 8.61 17.42 24.56
CA GLN A 111 8.17 16.56 25.67
C GLN A 111 9.32 16.13 26.60
N LYS A 112 10.55 16.61 26.39
CA LYS A 112 11.75 16.28 27.17
C LYS A 112 12.09 14.78 27.19
N LEU A 113 11.67 14.03 26.18
CA LEU A 113 11.98 12.62 26.03
C LEU A 113 13.38 12.41 25.45
N VAL A 114 13.81 13.36 24.61
CA VAL A 114 15.15 13.37 24.01
C VAL A 114 15.83 14.71 24.21
N GLN A 115 17.16 14.71 24.09
CA GLN A 115 17.97 15.94 24.15
C GLN A 115 19.05 15.90 23.06
N ALA A 116 19.39 17.04 22.50
CA ALA A 116 20.50 17.18 21.56
C ALA A 116 21.83 17.05 22.33
N ILE A 117 22.75 16.23 21.81
CA ILE A 117 24.06 15.96 22.43
C ILE A 117 25.24 16.45 21.60
N GLY A 118 25.00 17.07 20.45
CA GLY A 118 26.03 17.61 19.56
C GLY A 118 25.73 17.38 18.08
N ALA A 119 26.72 17.71 17.24
CA ALA A 119 26.66 17.51 15.80
C ALA A 119 27.40 16.21 15.40
N SER A 120 26.86 15.50 14.41
CA SER A 120 27.40 14.21 13.94
C SER A 120 28.68 14.35 13.08
N SER A 121 29.02 15.54 12.61
CA SER A 121 30.19 15.76 11.76
C SER A 121 30.86 17.09 12.08
N SER A 122 32.15 17.21 11.74
CA SER A 122 32.94 18.47 11.81
C SER A 122 32.29 19.62 11.02
N LEU A 123 31.37 19.34 10.11
CA LEU A 123 30.62 20.30 9.31
C LEU A 123 29.26 20.68 9.89
N GLY A 124 28.88 20.14 11.06
CA GLY A 124 27.63 20.49 11.77
C GLY A 124 26.32 20.10 11.04
N LEU A 125 26.38 19.21 10.06
CA LEU A 125 25.26 18.91 9.15
C LEU A 125 24.17 18.03 9.74
N SER A 126 24.38 17.41 10.90
CA SER A 126 23.37 16.54 11.52
C SER A 126 23.45 16.62 13.05
N ILE A 127 22.33 16.96 13.68
CA ILE A 127 22.21 16.96 15.14
C ILE A 127 22.05 15.52 15.61
N ARG A 128 22.75 15.15 16.67
CA ARG A 128 22.60 13.89 17.38
C ARG A 128 21.73 14.09 18.61
N TYR A 129 20.90 13.14 18.89
CA TYR A 129 19.97 13.11 20.02
C TYR A 129 20.23 11.91 20.90
N ALA A 130 19.99 12.06 22.21
CA ALA A 130 20.00 10.96 23.16
C ALA A 130 18.71 10.96 23.98
N LEU A 131 18.32 9.77 24.43
CA LEU A 131 17.19 9.63 25.37
C LEU A 131 17.55 10.28 26.72
N THR A 132 16.64 11.05 27.26
CA THR A 132 16.67 11.47 28.66
C THR A 132 16.30 10.29 29.58
N GLU A 133 16.34 10.48 30.88
CA GLU A 133 15.83 9.47 31.83
C GLU A 133 14.32 9.23 31.64
N VAL A 134 13.57 10.29 31.44
CA VAL A 134 12.12 10.23 31.13
C VAL A 134 11.91 9.49 29.80
N GLY A 135 12.71 9.76 28.78
CA GLY A 135 12.65 9.07 27.48
C GLY A 135 12.96 7.58 27.60
N ARG A 136 13.93 7.17 28.43
CA ARG A 136 14.24 5.75 28.66
C ARG A 136 13.08 5.02 29.35
N ASN A 137 12.42 5.66 30.31
CA ASN A 137 11.25 5.07 30.97
C ASN A 137 10.08 4.95 29.98
N ALA A 138 9.82 6.00 29.19
CA ALA A 138 8.79 6.00 28.15
C ALA A 138 9.07 4.93 27.06
N ALA A 139 10.34 4.67 26.72
CA ALA A 139 10.70 3.59 25.79
C ALA A 139 10.37 2.20 26.37
N LYS A 140 10.61 1.97 27.66
CA LYS A 140 10.21 0.70 28.34
C LYS A 140 8.70 0.54 28.32
N GLU A 141 7.94 1.56 28.69
CA GLU A 141 6.48 1.53 28.66
C GLU A 141 5.95 1.27 27.24
N ALA A 142 6.61 1.84 26.21
CA ALA A 142 6.26 1.61 24.82
C ALA A 142 6.46 0.12 24.41
N PHE A 143 7.50 -0.55 24.94
CA PHE A 143 7.70 -1.99 24.71
C PHE A 143 6.69 -2.83 25.49
N ASP A 144 6.32 -2.45 26.70
CA ASP A 144 5.28 -3.13 27.47
C ASP A 144 3.91 -3.09 26.77
N GLN A 145 3.62 -2.03 26.03
CA GLN A 145 2.38 -1.91 25.26
C GLN A 145 2.37 -2.77 24.00
N ASN A 146 3.45 -2.79 23.23
CA ASN A 146 3.63 -3.68 22.09
C ASN A 146 5.12 -3.86 21.76
N LEU A 147 5.48 -5.02 21.23
CA LEU A 147 6.85 -5.36 20.87
C LEU A 147 7.22 -4.95 19.44
N TYR A 148 6.34 -4.26 18.72
CA TYR A 148 6.60 -3.89 17.34
C TYR A 148 7.76 -2.91 17.24
N LEU A 149 8.77 -3.29 16.48
CA LEU A 149 9.90 -2.46 16.08
C LEU A 149 10.12 -2.67 14.58
N GLY A 150 9.91 -1.65 13.77
CA GLY A 150 9.98 -1.74 12.33
C GLY A 150 9.48 -0.46 11.63
N PRO A 151 9.31 -0.50 10.31
CA PRO A 151 8.76 0.62 9.54
C PRO A 151 7.44 1.12 10.12
N ALA A 152 7.18 2.43 10.01
CA ALA A 152 5.96 3.01 10.52
C ALA A 152 4.72 2.29 9.93
N PRO A 153 3.71 2.00 10.75
CA PRO A 153 2.46 1.45 10.25
C PRO A 153 1.77 2.46 9.34
N VAL A 154 0.81 2.00 8.54
CA VAL A 154 -0.13 2.88 7.85
C VAL A 154 -1.47 2.90 8.59
N SER A 155 -2.22 3.97 8.46
CA SER A 155 -3.56 4.06 9.07
C SER A 155 -4.53 3.10 8.38
N LEU A 156 -5.50 2.56 9.11
CA LEU A 156 -6.53 1.69 8.55
C LEU A 156 -7.27 2.31 7.36
N PRO A 157 -7.65 3.62 7.37
CA PRO A 157 -8.25 4.26 6.20
C PRO A 157 -7.34 4.26 4.97
N ALA A 158 -6.04 4.59 5.12
CA ALA A 158 -5.09 4.58 4.02
C ALA A 158 -4.88 3.16 3.46
N TYR A 159 -4.80 2.17 4.33
CA TYR A 159 -4.73 0.76 3.93
C TYR A 159 -5.98 0.32 3.16
N ALA A 160 -7.18 0.64 3.66
CA ALA A 160 -8.43 0.34 2.98
C ALA A 160 -8.55 1.04 1.61
N GLU A 161 -8.11 2.29 1.51
CA GLU A 161 -8.05 3.02 0.24
C GLU A 161 -7.13 2.30 -0.76
N GLN A 162 -5.93 1.90 -0.35
CA GLN A 162 -4.99 1.21 -1.22
C GLN A 162 -5.48 -0.17 -1.66
N ILE A 163 -6.09 -0.95 -0.78
CA ILE A 163 -6.73 -2.23 -1.15
C ILE A 163 -7.82 -2.01 -2.19
N GLU A 164 -8.66 -0.99 -2.02
CA GLU A 164 -9.74 -0.73 -2.96
C GLU A 164 -9.20 -0.32 -4.34
N VAL A 165 -8.12 0.46 -4.39
CA VAL A 165 -7.42 0.80 -5.64
C VAL A 165 -6.88 -0.45 -6.33
N GLN A 166 -6.25 -1.37 -5.57
CA GLN A 166 -5.59 -2.58 -6.07
C GLN A 166 -6.54 -3.76 -6.29
N ARG A 167 -7.86 -3.56 -6.15
CA ARG A 167 -8.81 -4.67 -6.38
C ARG A 167 -8.70 -5.21 -7.80
N LEU A 168 -8.70 -6.52 -7.92
CA LEU A 168 -8.78 -7.21 -9.21
C LEU A 168 -9.94 -6.72 -10.09
N ALA A 169 -11.01 -6.21 -9.45
CA ALA A 169 -12.13 -5.60 -10.16
C ALA A 169 -11.75 -4.33 -10.94
N ASN A 170 -10.66 -3.67 -10.60
CA ASN A 170 -10.19 -2.46 -11.30
C ASN A 170 -9.22 -2.78 -12.46
N GLU A 171 -8.69 -4.02 -12.52
CA GLU A 171 -7.81 -4.46 -13.60
C GLU A 171 -8.52 -4.48 -14.96
N LEU A 172 -7.84 -3.98 -15.99
CA LEU A 172 -8.31 -4.02 -17.37
C LEU A 172 -8.00 -5.40 -17.97
N LEU A 173 -8.92 -6.35 -17.76
CA LEU A 173 -8.80 -7.69 -18.33
C LEU A 173 -9.63 -7.77 -19.60
N ASP A 174 -8.98 -7.85 -20.73
CA ASP A 174 -9.61 -8.15 -22.02
C ASP A 174 -9.39 -9.62 -22.45
N ALA A 175 -9.97 -10.00 -23.57
CA ALA A 175 -9.85 -11.34 -24.10
C ALA A 175 -8.41 -11.65 -24.54
N ASP A 176 -7.69 -10.65 -25.02
CA ASP A 176 -6.32 -10.81 -25.53
C ASP A 176 -5.31 -10.94 -24.40
N THR A 177 -5.49 -10.21 -23.32
CA THR A 177 -4.70 -10.38 -22.07
C THR A 177 -4.93 -11.77 -21.48
N LEU A 178 -6.19 -12.25 -21.48
CA LEU A 178 -6.48 -13.61 -21.04
C LEU A 178 -5.78 -14.63 -21.96
N ARG A 179 -5.88 -14.52 -23.27
CA ARG A 179 -5.21 -15.43 -24.23
C ARG A 179 -3.71 -15.45 -24.02
N ARG A 180 -3.06 -14.29 -23.90
CA ARG A 180 -1.61 -14.20 -23.64
C ARG A 180 -1.21 -14.91 -22.34
N GLY A 181 -2.02 -14.86 -21.30
CA GLY A 181 -1.79 -15.59 -20.04
C GLY A 181 -1.76 -17.12 -20.23
N PHE A 182 -2.40 -17.63 -21.29
CA PHE A 182 -2.44 -19.05 -21.64
C PHE A 182 -1.51 -19.45 -22.80
N ASP A 183 -0.61 -18.57 -23.24
CA ASP A 183 0.36 -18.89 -24.28
C ASP A 183 1.14 -20.16 -23.94
N GLY A 184 1.28 -21.03 -24.95
CA GLY A 184 1.91 -22.36 -24.83
C GLY A 184 0.99 -23.44 -24.25
N LEU A 185 -0.29 -23.14 -24.00
CA LEU A 185 -1.31 -24.13 -23.61
C LEU A 185 -2.39 -24.23 -24.67
N VAL A 186 -2.78 -25.45 -25.02
CA VAL A 186 -3.95 -25.69 -25.88
C VAL A 186 -5.21 -25.63 -25.02
N VAL A 187 -5.86 -24.48 -25.00
CA VAL A 187 -7.11 -24.27 -24.26
C VAL A 187 -8.24 -23.99 -25.28
N PRO A 188 -9.31 -24.80 -25.30
CA PRO A 188 -10.43 -24.56 -26.20
C PRO A 188 -11.07 -23.20 -25.98
N GLU A 189 -11.43 -22.48 -27.04
CA GLU A 189 -11.96 -21.13 -27.01
C GLU A 189 -13.25 -21.01 -26.16
N ASN A 190 -14.07 -22.03 -26.13
CA ASN A 190 -15.27 -22.09 -25.30
C ASN A 190 -14.96 -22.03 -23.78
N TYR A 191 -13.79 -22.53 -23.34
CA TYR A 191 -13.33 -22.38 -21.96
C TYR A 191 -12.89 -20.96 -21.66
N LEU A 192 -12.14 -20.33 -22.56
CA LEU A 192 -11.69 -18.95 -22.41
C LEU A 192 -12.88 -17.99 -22.31
N ARG A 193 -13.93 -18.22 -23.14
CA ARG A 193 -15.17 -17.43 -23.09
C ARG A 193 -15.91 -17.54 -21.77
N LYS A 194 -15.89 -18.70 -21.10
CA LYS A 194 -16.48 -18.90 -19.79
C LYS A 194 -15.59 -18.37 -18.65
N LEU A 195 -14.29 -18.47 -18.82
CA LEU A 195 -13.32 -18.10 -17.81
C LEU A 195 -13.21 -16.57 -17.67
N LEU A 196 -13.25 -15.83 -18.77
CA LEU A 196 -13.09 -14.38 -18.76
C LEU A 196 -14.11 -13.64 -17.87
N PRO A 197 -15.43 -13.89 -17.95
CA PRO A 197 -16.40 -13.28 -17.05
C PRO A 197 -16.18 -13.66 -15.58
N ALA A 198 -15.79 -14.91 -15.31
CA ALA A 198 -15.54 -15.39 -13.94
C ALA A 198 -14.29 -14.72 -13.33
N VAL A 199 -13.22 -14.60 -14.10
CA VAL A 199 -11.99 -13.91 -13.68
C VAL A 199 -12.25 -12.41 -13.51
N ARG A 200 -12.97 -11.78 -14.44
CA ARG A 200 -13.37 -10.37 -14.34
C ARG A 200 -14.25 -10.08 -13.13
N ALA A 201 -15.05 -11.03 -12.69
CA ALA A 201 -15.91 -10.85 -11.52
C ALA A 201 -15.10 -10.68 -10.22
N GLY A 202 -13.82 -11.10 -10.19
CA GLY A 202 -12.96 -11.04 -9.00
C GLY A 202 -13.51 -11.89 -7.84
N ARG A 203 -14.27 -12.93 -8.15
CA ARG A 203 -14.88 -13.84 -7.16
C ARG A 203 -14.14 -15.17 -7.14
N SER A 204 -14.35 -15.93 -6.08
CA SER A 204 -13.81 -17.29 -5.98
C SER A 204 -14.27 -18.15 -7.15
N LEU A 205 -13.33 -18.84 -7.79
CA LEU A 205 -13.55 -19.73 -8.91
C LEU A 205 -13.23 -21.16 -8.49
N LEU A 206 -14.21 -22.06 -8.65
CA LEU A 206 -14.02 -23.48 -8.40
C LEU A 206 -13.83 -24.22 -9.72
N LEU A 207 -12.66 -24.83 -9.91
CA LEU A 207 -12.36 -25.73 -11.03
C LEU A 207 -12.50 -27.18 -10.57
N PHE A 208 -13.45 -27.93 -11.14
CA PHE A 208 -13.70 -29.33 -10.80
C PHE A 208 -13.71 -30.22 -12.03
N GLY A 209 -13.49 -31.52 -11.84
CA GLY A 209 -13.44 -32.53 -12.91
C GLY A 209 -12.42 -33.62 -12.61
N PRO A 210 -12.31 -34.66 -13.47
CA PRO A 210 -11.37 -35.79 -13.32
C PRO A 210 -9.92 -35.35 -13.18
N PRO A 211 -9.05 -36.13 -12.52
CA PRO A 211 -7.62 -35.86 -12.45
C PRO A 211 -6.98 -35.88 -13.85
N GLY A 212 -5.85 -35.19 -14.02
CA GLY A 212 -5.12 -35.11 -15.29
C GLY A 212 -5.59 -34.04 -16.29
N ASN A 213 -6.72 -33.39 -16.08
CA ASN A 213 -7.29 -32.40 -17.02
C ASN A 213 -6.73 -30.97 -16.88
N GLY A 214 -5.56 -30.79 -16.33
CA GLY A 214 -4.87 -29.49 -16.30
C GLY A 214 -5.49 -28.41 -15.40
N LYS A 215 -6.37 -28.77 -14.43
CA LYS A 215 -7.03 -27.78 -13.53
C LYS A 215 -6.04 -26.91 -12.78
N THR A 216 -5.01 -27.51 -12.19
CA THR A 216 -3.96 -26.78 -11.46
C THR A 216 -3.18 -25.85 -12.39
N THR A 217 -2.87 -26.32 -13.60
CA THR A 217 -2.18 -25.53 -14.63
C THR A 217 -3.03 -24.34 -15.05
N LEU A 218 -4.35 -24.53 -15.24
CA LEU A 218 -5.28 -23.44 -15.54
C LEU A 218 -5.34 -22.43 -14.39
N ALA A 219 -5.47 -22.88 -13.14
CA ALA A 219 -5.51 -22.01 -11.98
C ALA A 219 -4.22 -21.17 -11.84
N THR A 220 -3.06 -21.80 -12.01
CA THR A 220 -1.75 -21.12 -11.95
C THR A 220 -1.60 -20.10 -13.06
N ARG A 221 -2.10 -20.39 -14.28
CA ARG A 221 -2.04 -19.46 -15.40
C ARG A 221 -2.98 -18.27 -15.21
N VAL A 222 -4.18 -18.49 -14.66
CA VAL A 222 -5.09 -17.39 -14.30
C VAL A 222 -4.42 -16.42 -13.33
N ALA A 223 -3.72 -16.94 -12.31
CA ALA A 223 -2.99 -16.07 -11.37
C ALA A 223 -1.92 -15.20 -12.06
N LYS A 224 -1.25 -15.72 -13.09
CA LYS A 224 -0.20 -15.00 -13.84
C LYS A 224 -0.73 -13.91 -14.80
N ILE A 225 -2.03 -13.86 -15.05
CA ILE A 225 -2.65 -12.82 -15.90
C ILE A 225 -2.64 -11.46 -15.18
N PHE A 226 -2.73 -11.48 -13.85
CA PHE A 226 -2.69 -10.27 -13.04
C PHE A 226 -1.24 -9.81 -12.84
N LYS A 227 -1.07 -8.50 -12.66
CA LYS A 227 0.24 -7.96 -12.31
C LYS A 227 0.66 -8.49 -10.93
N ASP A 228 1.87 -9.01 -10.86
CA ASP A 228 2.41 -9.64 -9.64
C ASP A 228 2.80 -8.65 -8.54
N THR A 229 2.69 -7.34 -8.80
CA THR A 229 3.15 -6.31 -7.87
C THR A 229 1.97 -5.61 -7.20
N VAL A 230 1.92 -5.68 -5.87
CA VAL A 230 0.95 -4.99 -5.03
C VAL A 230 1.66 -4.24 -3.91
N TYR A 231 1.13 -3.11 -3.48
CA TYR A 231 1.66 -2.39 -2.33
C TYR A 231 1.08 -2.98 -1.05
N ILE A 232 1.94 -3.56 -0.22
CA ILE A 232 1.59 -4.14 1.07
C ILE A 232 2.34 -3.36 2.15
N PRO A 233 1.67 -2.77 3.16
CA PRO A 233 2.35 -2.11 4.25
C PRO A 233 3.05 -3.11 5.15
N TYR A 234 4.12 -2.70 5.81
CA TYR A 234 4.76 -3.52 6.85
C TYR A 234 3.82 -3.80 8.01
N ALA A 235 3.07 -2.78 8.42
CA ALA A 235 2.10 -2.87 9.50
C ALA A 235 0.97 -1.86 9.29
N ILE A 236 -0.14 -2.07 9.97
CA ILE A 236 -1.28 -1.15 10.06
C ILE A 236 -1.53 -0.76 11.50
N GLU A 237 -2.04 0.46 11.71
CA GLU A 237 -2.56 0.90 13.01
C GLU A 237 -4.08 0.79 13.03
N VAL A 238 -4.61 0.04 14.01
CA VAL A 238 -6.04 -0.15 14.23
C VAL A 238 -6.35 0.11 15.70
N ALA A 239 -7.14 1.14 15.99
CA ALA A 239 -7.52 1.50 17.35
C ALA A 239 -6.33 1.62 18.32
N GLY A 240 -5.21 2.18 17.85
CA GLY A 240 -4.00 2.36 18.65
C GLY A 240 -3.09 1.13 18.75
N GLN A 241 -3.51 0.00 18.20
CA GLN A 241 -2.69 -1.23 18.14
C GLN A 241 -1.99 -1.34 16.78
N ILE A 242 -0.78 -1.91 16.77
CA ILE A 242 -0.02 -2.16 15.54
C ILE A 242 -0.13 -3.63 15.17
N ILE A 243 -0.65 -3.89 13.98
CA ILE A 243 -0.81 -5.23 13.40
C ILE A 243 0.18 -5.36 12.25
N LYS A 244 1.10 -6.33 12.35
CA LYS A 244 2.05 -6.63 11.26
C LYS A 244 1.31 -7.30 10.09
N VAL A 245 1.52 -6.78 8.87
CA VAL A 245 0.89 -7.28 7.65
C VAL A 245 1.91 -7.94 6.73
N PHE A 246 3.08 -7.33 6.54
CA PHE A 246 4.13 -7.90 5.69
C PHE A 246 4.76 -9.12 6.38
N ASP A 247 4.73 -10.25 5.66
CA ASP A 247 5.38 -11.50 6.06
C ASP A 247 6.40 -11.89 4.98
N PRO A 248 7.70 -11.90 5.28
CA PRO A 248 8.75 -12.22 4.30
C PRO A 248 8.70 -13.68 3.81
N THR A 249 7.97 -14.57 4.49
CA THR A 249 7.78 -15.96 4.06
C THR A 249 6.75 -16.06 2.93
N LEU A 250 5.79 -15.15 2.88
CA LEU A 250 4.70 -15.11 1.90
C LEU A 250 4.90 -14.02 0.84
N HIS A 251 5.51 -12.89 1.24
CA HIS A 251 5.68 -11.71 0.40
C HIS A 251 7.14 -11.55 0.00
N LYS A 252 7.38 -11.33 -1.29
CA LYS A 252 8.70 -10.98 -1.80
C LYS A 252 8.76 -9.49 -2.09
N LEU A 253 9.75 -8.81 -1.54
CA LEU A 253 10.01 -7.41 -1.88
C LEU A 253 10.43 -7.35 -3.35
N ARG A 254 9.76 -6.53 -4.14
CA ARG A 254 10.19 -6.16 -5.48
C ARG A 254 10.83 -4.78 -5.39
N GLU A 255 12.09 -4.67 -5.80
CA GLU A 255 12.75 -3.39 -5.95
C GLU A 255 12.07 -2.63 -7.10
N PRO A 256 11.87 -1.29 -6.98
CA PRO A 256 11.40 -0.50 -8.10
C PRO A 256 12.38 -0.64 -9.27
N GLU A 257 11.86 -0.86 -10.46
CA GLU A 257 12.66 -0.77 -11.69
C GLU A 257 13.07 0.71 -11.83
N GLU A 258 14.41 0.97 -11.90
CA GLU A 258 14.98 2.30 -12.10
C GLU A 258 14.56 2.92 -13.44
#